data_1843f536c107b17e0dd7d5e19197f68d
#
_entry.id   1843f536c107b17e0dd7d5e19197f68d
#
_cell.length_a   1.000
_cell.length_b   1.000
_cell.length_c   1.000
_cell.angle_alpha   90.00
_cell.angle_beta   90.00
_cell.angle_gamma   90.00
#
_symmetry.space_group_name_H-M   'P 1'
#
loop_
_entity.id
_entity.type
_entity.pdbx_description
1 polymer ?
#
loop_
_entity_poly.entity_id
_entity_poly.type
_entity_poly.pdbx_seq_one_letter_code
_entity_poly.pdbx_strand_id
1 'polypeptide(L)'
;MTTQLPLDEGGGCAKVAFIDTEGTFRADRIVQIAERFNLDSEAVLENILVARTFTHEMMDNALTLLAGKFSEEPFKLLIIDSIMAHFRVDFIGRGELSERQQKLGQFLAKLNKVADEFNIAVVYTNQVQADPSGMSFAGMDPKKAIGGHVLAHASHIRLSVRKGRGDARVIKVVDAPNLKEAEAEFIITDGGVVSSDA
;
A
#
# COMPACT_ATOMS: atom_id res chain seq x y z
N MET A 1 8.22 9.12 3.96
CA MET A 1 9.49 9.74 4.42
C MET A 1 10.65 9.37 3.53
N THR A 2 11.08 8.12 3.47
CA THR A 2 12.26 7.69 2.68
C THR A 2 12.29 8.23 1.24
N THR A 3 11.15 8.29 0.54
CA THR A 3 11.09 8.85 -0.83
C THR A 3 11.48 10.33 -0.91
N GLN A 4 11.28 11.08 0.17
CA GLN A 4 11.55 12.51 0.23
C GLN A 4 12.93 12.83 0.82
N LEU A 5 13.62 11.86 1.43
CA LEU A 5 14.99 12.05 1.89
C LEU A 5 15.93 12.40 0.71
N PRO A 6 17.04 13.09 0.97
CA PRO A 6 18.09 13.33 0.01
C PRO A 6 18.67 12.03 -0.58
N LEU A 7 19.24 12.11 -1.77
CA LEU A 7 19.81 10.93 -2.46
C LEU A 7 20.99 10.32 -1.70
N ASP A 8 21.80 11.14 -1.06
CA ASP A 8 22.94 10.72 -0.23
C ASP A 8 22.53 10.04 1.07
N GLU A 9 21.30 10.25 1.51
CA GLU A 9 20.66 9.54 2.63
C GLU A 9 19.83 8.32 2.19
N GLY A 10 19.97 7.89 0.94
CA GLY A 10 19.24 6.76 0.36
C GLY A 10 17.79 7.07 0.00
N GLY A 11 17.42 8.34 -0.07
CA GLY A 11 16.10 8.79 -0.48
C GLY A 11 15.95 8.96 -1.99
N GLY A 12 14.80 9.50 -2.40
CA GLY A 12 14.47 9.77 -3.80
C GLY A 12 14.40 11.25 -4.15
N CYS A 13 14.50 12.15 -3.18
CA CYS A 13 14.26 13.59 -3.32
C CYS A 13 13.01 13.90 -4.17
N ALA A 14 11.91 13.17 -3.91
CA ALA A 14 10.77 13.09 -4.79
C ALA A 14 9.43 13.15 -4.05
N LYS A 15 8.36 13.44 -4.80
CA LYS A 15 6.99 13.52 -4.32
C LYS A 15 6.35 12.13 -4.18
N VAL A 16 5.29 12.09 -3.38
CA VAL A 16 4.49 10.90 -3.12
C VAL A 16 3.02 11.18 -3.49
N ALA A 17 2.40 10.26 -4.21
CA ALA A 17 0.95 10.26 -4.39
C ALA A 17 0.32 9.22 -3.44
N PHE A 18 -0.82 9.57 -2.85
CA PHE A 18 -1.57 8.74 -1.92
C PHE A 18 -3.04 8.69 -2.33
N ILE A 19 -3.53 7.53 -2.74
CA ILE A 19 -4.96 7.29 -2.96
C ILE A 19 -5.55 6.74 -1.66
N ASP A 20 -6.37 7.56 -1.01
CA ASP A 20 -7.03 7.23 0.25
C ASP A 20 -8.46 6.75 -0.03
N THR A 21 -8.70 5.45 0.12
CA THR A 21 -10.01 4.84 -0.09
C THR A 21 -10.82 4.71 1.20
N GLU A 22 -10.18 4.75 2.36
CA GLU A 22 -10.81 4.50 3.67
C GLU A 22 -10.91 5.75 4.58
N GLY A 23 -10.27 6.88 4.20
CA GLY A 23 -10.22 8.10 5.01
C GLY A 23 -9.25 8.01 6.17
N THR A 24 -8.17 7.28 5.97
CA THR A 24 -7.20 6.98 7.02
C THR A 24 -5.95 7.84 6.98
N PHE A 25 -5.74 8.64 5.92
CA PHE A 25 -4.62 9.56 5.86
C PHE A 25 -4.68 10.59 7.01
N ARG A 26 -3.56 10.79 7.69
CA ARG A 26 -3.41 11.72 8.81
C ARG A 26 -2.17 12.58 8.63
N ALA A 27 -2.37 13.87 8.36
CA ALA A 27 -1.28 14.85 8.20
C ALA A 27 -0.44 14.99 9.48
N ASP A 28 -1.09 15.03 10.65
CA ASP A 28 -0.41 15.13 11.94
C ASP A 28 0.59 13.99 12.16
N ARG A 29 0.27 12.80 11.64
CA ARG A 29 1.16 11.65 11.71
C ARG A 29 2.40 11.84 10.83
N ILE A 30 2.24 12.49 9.69
CA ILE A 30 3.36 12.81 8.81
C ILE A 30 4.29 13.84 9.46
N VAL A 31 3.74 14.85 10.14
CA VAL A 31 4.52 15.85 10.90
C VAL A 31 5.41 15.17 11.94
N GLN A 32 4.85 14.32 12.79
CA GLN A 32 5.61 13.58 13.82
C GLN A 32 6.73 12.72 13.23
N ILE A 33 6.49 12.09 12.07
CA ILE A 33 7.49 11.29 11.39
C ILE A 33 8.58 12.20 10.77
N ALA A 34 8.21 13.34 10.19
CA ALA A 34 9.15 14.30 9.60
C ALA A 34 10.14 14.83 10.65
N GLU A 35 9.66 15.14 11.86
CA GLU A 35 10.49 15.57 12.99
C GLU A 35 11.59 14.56 13.33
N ARG A 36 11.27 13.26 13.33
CA ARG A 36 12.27 12.19 13.56
C ARG A 36 13.39 12.19 12.51
N PHE A 37 13.06 12.53 11.28
CA PHE A 37 14.03 12.55 10.16
C PHE A 37 14.67 13.93 9.98
N ASN A 38 14.44 14.88 10.91
CA ASN A 38 14.91 16.26 10.84
C ASN A 38 14.54 16.96 9.52
N LEU A 39 13.36 16.64 8.97
CA LEU A 39 12.81 17.24 7.78
C LEU A 39 11.81 18.35 8.15
N ASP A 40 11.74 19.39 7.32
CA ASP A 40 10.69 20.38 7.39
C ASP A 40 9.33 19.75 7.10
N SER A 41 8.46 19.73 8.10
CA SER A 41 7.16 19.07 8.04
C SER A 41 6.20 19.72 7.03
N GLU A 42 6.27 21.03 6.83
CA GLU A 42 5.45 21.73 5.83
C GLU A 42 5.89 21.32 4.42
N ALA A 43 7.17 21.38 4.14
CA ALA A 43 7.73 20.94 2.86
C ALA A 43 7.43 19.46 2.58
N VAL A 44 7.49 18.61 3.63
CA VAL A 44 7.12 17.19 3.50
C VAL A 44 5.65 17.02 3.12
N LEU A 45 4.74 17.76 3.74
CA LEU A 45 3.31 17.68 3.45
C LEU A 45 2.99 18.21 2.04
N GLU A 46 3.62 19.30 1.59
CA GLU A 46 3.48 19.82 0.23
C GLU A 46 3.93 18.84 -0.86
N ASN A 47 4.83 17.94 -0.52
CA ASN A 47 5.30 16.88 -1.40
C ASN A 47 4.45 15.60 -1.38
N ILE A 48 3.30 15.62 -0.69
CA ILE A 48 2.35 14.50 -0.66
C ILE A 48 1.03 14.92 -1.30
N LEU A 49 0.74 14.37 -2.48
CA LEU A 49 -0.54 14.58 -3.16
C LEU A 49 -1.55 13.50 -2.71
N VAL A 50 -2.59 13.91 -1.99
CA VAL A 50 -3.62 13.00 -1.49
C VAL A 50 -4.88 13.08 -2.34
N ALA A 51 -5.32 11.94 -2.88
CA ALA A 51 -6.58 11.79 -3.61
C ALA A 51 -7.55 10.93 -2.80
N ARG A 52 -8.61 11.54 -2.25
CA ARG A 52 -9.70 10.81 -1.60
C ARG A 52 -10.66 10.25 -2.62
N THR A 53 -10.96 8.95 -2.55
CA THR A 53 -11.91 8.28 -3.46
C THR A 53 -12.99 7.54 -2.69
N PHE A 54 -14.17 7.36 -3.31
CA PHE A 54 -15.36 6.76 -2.68
C PHE A 54 -15.92 5.57 -3.47
N THR A 55 -15.50 5.39 -4.74
CA THR A 55 -15.88 4.27 -5.59
C THR A 55 -14.66 3.77 -6.37
N HIS A 56 -14.76 2.54 -6.91
CA HIS A 56 -13.70 2.00 -7.76
C HIS A 56 -13.49 2.82 -9.04
N GLU A 57 -14.55 3.43 -9.57
CA GLU A 57 -14.47 4.32 -10.74
C GLU A 57 -13.72 5.62 -10.42
N MET A 58 -13.98 6.22 -9.24
CA MET A 58 -13.22 7.38 -8.77
C MET A 58 -11.74 7.04 -8.58
N MET A 59 -11.44 5.84 -8.09
CA MET A 59 -10.06 5.38 -7.92
C MET A 59 -9.36 5.20 -9.29
N ASP A 60 -10.05 4.67 -10.29
CA ASP A 60 -9.53 4.55 -11.66
C ASP A 60 -9.29 5.92 -12.32
N ASN A 61 -10.22 6.86 -12.12
CA ASN A 61 -10.09 8.24 -12.60
C ASN A 61 -8.93 8.96 -11.88
N ALA A 62 -8.78 8.78 -10.56
CA ALA A 62 -7.67 9.34 -9.81
C ALA A 62 -6.32 8.86 -10.36
N LEU A 63 -6.18 7.57 -10.68
CA LEU A 63 -4.96 7.02 -11.29
C LEU A 63 -4.67 7.69 -12.66
N THR A 64 -5.70 7.96 -13.48
CA THR A 64 -5.52 8.66 -14.75
C THR A 64 -5.03 10.10 -14.55
N LEU A 65 -5.61 10.83 -13.60
CA LEU A 65 -5.20 12.19 -13.29
C LEU A 65 -3.78 12.24 -12.71
N LEU A 66 -3.44 11.27 -11.86
CA LEU A 66 -2.10 11.15 -11.29
C LEU A 66 -1.05 10.85 -12.37
N ALA A 67 -1.37 10.04 -13.38
CA ALA A 67 -0.45 9.80 -14.50
C ALA A 67 -0.06 11.10 -15.23
N GLY A 68 -1.00 12.04 -15.39
CA GLY A 68 -0.71 13.39 -15.86
C GLY A 68 0.28 14.14 -14.97
N LYS A 69 0.07 14.07 -13.65
CA LYS A 69 0.98 14.70 -12.66
C LYS A 69 2.37 14.06 -12.64
N PHE A 70 2.46 12.76 -12.83
CA PHE A 70 3.75 12.06 -12.88
C PHE A 70 4.61 12.46 -14.08
N SER A 71 3.99 12.95 -15.17
CA SER A 71 4.72 13.51 -16.30
C SER A 71 5.24 14.94 -16.07
N GLU A 72 4.64 15.66 -15.13
CA GLU A 72 4.96 17.07 -14.85
C GLU A 72 5.93 17.24 -13.68
N GLU A 73 5.87 16.34 -12.68
CA GLU A 73 6.54 16.49 -11.40
C GLU A 73 7.26 15.18 -10.98
N PRO A 74 8.32 15.25 -10.16
CA PRO A 74 9.16 14.10 -9.83
C PRO A 74 8.52 13.19 -8.77
N PHE A 75 7.45 12.50 -9.09
CA PHE A 75 6.90 11.45 -8.23
C PHE A 75 7.72 10.17 -8.33
N LYS A 76 7.92 9.47 -7.20
CA LYS A 76 8.61 8.18 -7.14
C LYS A 76 7.87 7.11 -6.34
N LEU A 77 6.75 7.47 -5.72
CA LEU A 77 5.94 6.54 -4.94
C LEU A 77 4.45 6.85 -5.10
N LEU A 78 3.67 5.81 -5.38
CA LEU A 78 2.21 5.81 -5.28
C LEU A 78 1.80 4.84 -4.18
N ILE A 79 1.00 5.31 -3.24
CA ILE A 79 0.40 4.50 -2.17
C ILE A 79 -1.11 4.41 -2.40
N ILE A 80 -1.70 3.22 -2.24
CA ILE A 80 -3.16 3.00 -2.29
C ILE A 80 -3.58 2.29 -1.00
N ASP A 81 -4.32 2.98 -0.17
CA ASP A 81 -4.81 2.44 1.11
C ASP A 81 -6.34 2.51 1.18
N SER A 82 -7.03 1.40 0.90
CA SER A 82 -6.57 0.08 0.46
C SER A 82 -7.06 -0.26 -0.96
N ILE A 83 -6.37 -1.16 -1.63
CA ILE A 83 -6.68 -1.55 -3.03
C ILE A 83 -8.07 -2.19 -3.17
N MET A 84 -8.54 -2.89 -2.15
CA MET A 84 -9.78 -3.68 -2.21
C MET A 84 -11.00 -2.98 -1.62
N ALA A 85 -10.87 -1.83 -0.94
CA ALA A 85 -11.98 -1.20 -0.23
C ALA A 85 -13.23 -1.03 -1.10
N HIS A 86 -13.09 -0.35 -2.24
CA HIS A 86 -14.22 -0.08 -3.13
C HIS A 86 -14.71 -1.32 -3.87
N PHE A 87 -13.82 -2.21 -4.31
CA PHE A 87 -14.22 -3.46 -4.98
C PHE A 87 -15.04 -4.40 -4.09
N ARG A 88 -15.00 -4.23 -2.77
CA ARG A 88 -15.85 -5.00 -1.84
C ARG A 88 -17.24 -4.41 -1.68
N VAL A 89 -17.36 -3.09 -1.78
CA VAL A 89 -18.61 -2.37 -1.55
C VAL A 89 -19.43 -2.23 -2.83
N ASP A 90 -18.75 -1.95 -3.95
CA ASP A 90 -19.41 -1.71 -5.24
C ASP A 90 -19.95 -3.01 -5.88
N PHE A 91 -19.47 -4.20 -5.45
CA PHE A 91 -19.84 -5.51 -6.00
C PHE A 91 -20.24 -6.49 -4.87
N ILE A 92 -21.47 -6.41 -4.40
CA ILE A 92 -22.02 -7.22 -3.28
C ILE A 92 -22.97 -8.32 -3.72
N GLY A 93 -23.41 -8.34 -4.97
CA GLY A 93 -24.31 -9.34 -5.53
C GLY A 93 -23.67 -10.72 -5.72
N ARG A 94 -24.46 -11.80 -5.53
CA ARG A 94 -23.96 -13.18 -5.69
C ARG A 94 -23.42 -13.50 -7.10
N GLY A 95 -23.83 -12.76 -8.14
CA GLY A 95 -23.36 -12.91 -9.53
C GLY A 95 -22.20 -11.99 -9.90
N GLU A 96 -21.83 -11.02 -9.08
CA GLU A 96 -20.92 -9.93 -9.43
C GLU A 96 -19.44 -10.25 -9.16
N LEU A 97 -19.13 -11.44 -8.65
CA LEU A 97 -17.76 -11.85 -8.38
C LEU A 97 -16.88 -11.80 -9.65
N SER A 98 -17.43 -12.26 -10.77
CA SER A 98 -16.71 -12.26 -12.07
C SER A 98 -16.42 -10.85 -12.54
N GLU A 99 -17.41 -9.95 -12.49
CA GLU A 99 -17.27 -8.55 -12.85
C GLU A 99 -16.26 -7.83 -11.94
N ARG A 100 -16.36 -8.03 -10.63
CA ARG A 100 -15.39 -7.50 -9.67
C ARG A 100 -13.96 -7.91 -10.01
N GLN A 101 -13.74 -9.20 -10.31
CA GLN A 101 -12.42 -9.71 -10.67
C GLN A 101 -11.92 -9.13 -11.99
N GLN A 102 -12.80 -8.96 -12.96
CA GLN A 102 -12.47 -8.33 -14.24
C GLN A 102 -12.08 -6.86 -14.06
N LYS A 103 -12.87 -6.07 -13.33
CA LYS A 103 -12.60 -4.66 -13.05
C LYS A 103 -11.30 -4.48 -12.24
N LEU A 104 -11.11 -5.32 -11.21
CA LEU A 104 -9.86 -5.33 -10.46
C LEU A 104 -8.65 -5.65 -11.34
N GLY A 105 -8.76 -6.66 -12.21
CA GLY A 105 -7.69 -7.01 -13.15
C GLY A 105 -7.35 -5.87 -14.11
N GLN A 106 -8.35 -5.19 -14.64
CA GLN A 106 -8.16 -4.01 -15.50
C GLN A 106 -7.45 -2.87 -14.77
N PHE A 107 -7.88 -2.58 -13.54
CA PHE A 107 -7.25 -1.55 -12.71
C PHE A 107 -5.79 -1.89 -12.39
N LEU A 108 -5.50 -3.13 -11.99
CA LEU A 108 -4.14 -3.57 -11.68
C LEU A 108 -3.21 -3.54 -12.91
N ALA A 109 -3.72 -3.93 -14.08
CA ALA A 109 -2.97 -3.84 -15.33
C ALA A 109 -2.62 -2.38 -15.68
N LYS A 110 -3.58 -1.47 -15.51
CA LYS A 110 -3.36 -0.02 -15.69
C LYS A 110 -2.35 0.52 -14.68
N LEU A 111 -2.47 0.11 -13.41
CA LEU A 111 -1.58 0.51 -12.32
C LEU A 111 -0.12 0.10 -12.61
N ASN A 112 0.10 -1.15 -13.02
CA ASN A 112 1.42 -1.65 -13.36
C ASN A 112 2.00 -0.90 -14.58
N LYS A 113 1.16 -0.63 -15.60
CA LYS A 113 1.60 0.15 -16.76
C LYS A 113 2.04 1.56 -16.36
N VAL A 114 1.30 2.24 -15.48
CA VAL A 114 1.66 3.57 -14.97
C VAL A 114 2.96 3.49 -14.16
N ALA A 115 3.12 2.47 -13.33
CA ALA A 115 4.34 2.27 -12.53
C ALA A 115 5.58 2.12 -13.43
N ASP A 116 5.47 1.32 -14.49
CA ASP A 116 6.56 1.09 -15.45
C ASP A 116 6.86 2.34 -16.29
N GLU A 117 5.82 3.00 -16.81
CA GLU A 117 5.95 4.17 -17.68
C GLU A 117 6.65 5.34 -16.99
N PHE A 118 6.32 5.60 -15.71
CA PHE A 118 6.87 6.72 -14.94
C PHE A 118 8.01 6.31 -14.00
N ASN A 119 8.39 5.05 -13.98
CA ASN A 119 9.42 4.49 -13.10
C ASN A 119 9.19 4.88 -11.63
N ILE A 120 8.00 4.55 -11.13
CA ILE A 120 7.57 4.79 -9.75
C ILE A 120 7.33 3.47 -9.01
N ALA A 121 7.63 3.46 -7.73
CA ALA A 121 7.24 2.35 -6.86
C ALA A 121 5.74 2.45 -6.52
N VAL A 122 5.06 1.32 -6.49
CA VAL A 122 3.66 1.24 -6.06
C VAL A 122 3.55 0.36 -4.83
N VAL A 123 2.95 0.90 -3.78
CA VAL A 123 2.63 0.18 -2.54
C VAL A 123 1.12 0.23 -2.33
N TYR A 124 0.49 -0.90 -2.14
CA TYR A 124 -0.91 -0.94 -1.74
C TYR A 124 -1.13 -1.86 -0.56
N THR A 125 -2.02 -1.44 0.32
CA THR A 125 -2.48 -2.26 1.42
C THR A 125 -3.65 -3.12 0.99
N ASN A 126 -3.79 -4.27 1.64
CA ASN A 126 -4.91 -5.18 1.44
C ASN A 126 -5.42 -5.68 2.79
N GLN A 127 -6.67 -6.08 2.81
CA GLN A 127 -7.33 -6.64 3.98
C GLN A 127 -7.26 -8.17 3.95
N VAL A 128 -7.43 -8.77 5.11
CA VAL A 128 -7.56 -10.21 5.29
C VAL A 128 -8.98 -10.54 5.81
N GLN A 129 -9.48 -11.72 5.47
CA GLN A 129 -10.71 -12.25 6.02
C GLN A 129 -10.46 -13.60 6.69
N ALA A 130 -11.26 -13.94 7.68
CA ALA A 130 -11.24 -15.28 8.26
C ALA A 130 -11.61 -16.31 7.18
N ASP A 131 -10.91 -17.42 7.13
CA ASP A 131 -11.28 -18.53 6.25
C ASP A 131 -12.43 -19.30 6.90
N PRO A 132 -13.65 -19.30 6.30
CA PRO A 132 -14.78 -20.00 6.86
C PRO A 132 -14.67 -21.53 6.80
N SER A 133 -13.69 -22.07 6.06
CA SER A 133 -13.49 -23.51 5.95
C SER A 133 -12.92 -24.15 7.23
N GLY A 134 -12.44 -23.35 8.19
CA GLY A 134 -12.06 -23.82 9.53
C GLY A 134 -10.94 -24.86 9.59
N MET A 135 -10.39 -25.28 8.44
CA MET A 135 -9.25 -26.20 8.39
C MET A 135 -7.95 -25.43 8.61
N SER A 136 -7.76 -24.99 9.84
CA SER A 136 -6.47 -24.54 10.33
C SER A 136 -5.59 -25.79 10.52
N PHE A 137 -4.81 -26.18 9.52
CA PHE A 137 -3.69 -27.05 9.77
C PHE A 137 -2.71 -26.33 10.69
N ALA A 138 -2.24 -27.00 11.72
CA ALA A 138 -1.35 -26.45 12.72
C ALA A 138 -0.16 -25.73 12.04
N GLY A 139 -0.11 -24.39 12.19
CA GLY A 139 0.94 -23.55 11.61
C GLY A 139 0.53 -22.66 10.43
N MET A 140 -0.69 -22.78 9.88
CA MET A 140 -1.21 -21.85 8.88
C MET A 140 -2.06 -20.76 9.55
N ASP A 141 -1.78 -19.50 9.21
CA ASP A 141 -2.63 -18.37 9.62
C ASP A 141 -4.02 -18.54 8.99
N PRO A 142 -5.10 -18.62 9.79
CA PRO A 142 -6.47 -18.85 9.28
C PRO A 142 -7.03 -17.64 8.50
N LYS A 143 -6.20 -16.63 8.25
CA LYS A 143 -6.57 -15.41 7.55
C LYS A 143 -6.12 -15.46 6.11
N LYS A 144 -7.06 -15.33 5.18
CA LYS A 144 -6.81 -15.27 3.75
C LYS A 144 -6.85 -13.82 3.25
N ALA A 145 -5.86 -13.43 2.45
CA ALA A 145 -5.87 -12.14 1.77
C ALA A 145 -7.05 -12.05 0.78
N ILE A 146 -7.73 -10.91 0.75
CA ILE A 146 -8.84 -10.63 -0.16
C ILE A 146 -8.28 -10.31 -1.56
N GLY A 147 -9.09 -10.48 -2.61
CA GLY A 147 -8.70 -10.17 -4.00
C GLY A 147 -8.35 -11.40 -4.86
N GLY A 148 -8.13 -12.55 -4.21
CA GLY A 148 -7.92 -13.84 -4.90
C GLY A 148 -6.67 -13.85 -5.78
N HIS A 149 -6.69 -14.71 -6.80
CA HIS A 149 -5.55 -14.91 -7.70
C HIS A 149 -5.20 -13.67 -8.52
N VAL A 150 -6.20 -12.86 -8.89
CA VAL A 150 -5.97 -11.64 -9.70
C VAL A 150 -5.03 -10.69 -8.99
N LEU A 151 -5.27 -10.41 -7.71
CA LEU A 151 -4.41 -9.53 -6.92
C LEU A 151 -3.06 -10.20 -6.60
N ALA A 152 -3.07 -11.49 -6.31
CA ALA A 152 -1.85 -12.23 -5.98
C ALA A 152 -0.84 -12.25 -7.15
N HIS A 153 -1.32 -12.43 -8.38
CA HIS A 153 -0.46 -12.46 -9.57
C HIS A 153 -0.01 -11.06 -10.04
N ALA A 154 -0.80 -10.03 -9.75
CA ALA A 154 -0.43 -8.66 -10.09
C ALA A 154 0.61 -8.05 -9.14
N SER A 155 0.80 -8.65 -7.95
CA SER A 155 1.73 -8.17 -6.94
C SER A 155 3.10 -8.82 -7.11
N HIS A 156 4.16 -8.03 -7.34
CA HIS A 156 5.53 -8.54 -7.45
C HIS A 156 6.07 -9.02 -6.10
N ILE A 157 5.80 -8.27 -5.04
CA ILE A 157 6.23 -8.60 -3.67
C ILE A 157 5.00 -8.57 -2.77
N ARG A 158 4.80 -9.62 -1.99
CA ARG A 158 3.72 -9.69 -1.01
C ARG A 158 4.27 -9.86 0.39
N LEU A 159 3.86 -8.96 1.26
CA LEU A 159 4.24 -8.95 2.66
C LEU A 159 3.00 -9.17 3.51
N SER A 160 3.10 -9.97 4.56
CA SER A 160 2.07 -10.07 5.59
C SER A 160 2.53 -9.39 6.86
N VAL A 161 1.61 -8.69 7.52
CA VAL A 161 1.87 -8.05 8.81
C VAL A 161 0.92 -8.64 9.84
N ARG A 162 1.46 -9.08 10.98
CA ARG A 162 0.70 -9.61 12.11
C ARG A 162 1.11 -8.98 13.42
N LYS A 163 0.26 -9.05 14.41
CA LYS A 163 0.60 -8.64 15.78
C LYS A 163 1.65 -9.62 16.32
N GLY A 164 2.74 -9.10 16.86
CA GLY A 164 3.76 -9.82 17.59
C GLY A 164 3.48 -9.82 19.10
N ARG A 165 4.51 -9.98 19.89
CA ARG A 165 4.46 -9.94 21.35
C ARG A 165 4.47 -8.49 21.84
N GLY A 166 3.60 -8.13 22.78
CA GLY A 166 3.50 -6.74 23.28
C GLY A 166 3.15 -5.75 22.16
N ASP A 167 3.97 -4.74 21.99
CA ASP A 167 3.81 -3.68 20.99
C ASP A 167 4.46 -4.01 19.64
N ALA A 168 5.18 -5.12 19.55
CA ALA A 168 5.84 -5.55 18.32
C ALA A 168 4.83 -5.94 17.25
N ARG A 169 5.24 -5.76 16.01
CA ARG A 169 4.60 -6.27 14.80
C ARG A 169 5.61 -7.12 14.06
N VAL A 170 5.15 -8.16 13.42
CA VAL A 170 5.98 -9.05 12.60
C VAL A 170 5.57 -8.85 11.14
N ILE A 171 6.55 -8.54 10.30
CA ILE A 171 6.39 -8.53 8.86
C ILE A 171 7.06 -9.77 8.28
N LYS A 172 6.36 -10.46 7.38
CA LYS A 172 6.84 -11.66 6.70
C LYS A 172 6.79 -11.49 5.20
N VAL A 173 7.84 -11.89 4.50
CA VAL A 173 7.82 -12.06 3.04
C VAL A 173 7.00 -13.31 2.73
N VAL A 174 5.86 -13.13 2.07
CA VAL A 174 4.94 -14.22 1.67
C VAL A 174 5.28 -14.72 0.27
N ASP A 175 5.64 -13.79 -0.61
CA ASP A 175 5.99 -14.07 -1.99
C ASP A 175 6.85 -12.95 -2.55
N ALA A 176 7.93 -13.30 -3.23
CA ALA A 176 8.80 -12.34 -3.90
C ALA A 176 9.71 -13.09 -4.88
N PRO A 177 9.98 -12.53 -6.08
CA PRO A 177 10.79 -13.21 -7.08
C PRO A 177 12.28 -13.32 -6.71
N ASN A 178 12.76 -12.45 -5.84
CA ASN A 178 14.19 -12.28 -5.52
C ASN A 178 14.51 -12.22 -4.02
N LEU A 179 13.53 -12.47 -3.15
CA LEU A 179 13.73 -12.47 -1.71
C LEU A 179 13.45 -13.86 -1.13
N LYS A 180 14.24 -14.26 -0.13
CA LYS A 180 13.96 -15.46 0.67
C LYS A 180 12.71 -15.22 1.51
N GLU A 181 12.03 -16.30 1.92
CA GLU A 181 11.12 -16.22 3.05
C GLU A 181 11.90 -15.74 4.29
N ALA A 182 11.45 -14.65 4.87
CA ALA A 182 12.04 -14.05 6.05
C ALA A 182 10.98 -13.32 6.86
N GLU A 183 11.23 -13.19 8.14
CA GLU A 183 10.42 -12.38 9.06
C GLU A 183 11.32 -11.34 9.73
N ALA A 184 10.74 -10.17 10.02
CA ALA A 184 11.37 -9.13 10.83
C ALA A 184 10.37 -8.55 11.81
N GLU A 185 10.84 -8.13 12.96
CA GLU A 185 10.03 -7.44 13.96
C GLU A 185 10.23 -5.93 13.86
N PHE A 186 9.17 -5.19 14.12
CA PHE A 186 9.18 -3.74 14.18
C PHE A 186 8.16 -3.22 15.20
N ILE A 187 8.33 -1.98 15.63
CA ILE A 187 7.44 -1.27 16.55
C ILE A 187 6.92 -0.02 15.85
N ILE A 188 5.70 0.37 16.17
CA ILE A 188 5.10 1.63 15.70
C ILE A 188 5.17 2.63 16.86
N THR A 189 5.92 3.69 16.66
CA THR A 189 6.08 4.81 17.60
C THR A 189 5.48 6.09 17.03
N ASP A 190 5.51 7.17 17.78
CA ASP A 190 5.09 8.48 17.27
C ASP A 190 5.98 8.95 16.11
N GLY A 191 7.25 8.63 16.10
CA GLY A 191 8.16 8.88 14.98
C GLY A 191 8.07 7.88 13.83
N GLY A 192 7.06 7.01 13.78
CA GLY A 192 6.86 6.04 12.69
C GLY A 192 7.30 4.63 13.02
N VAL A 193 7.71 3.90 11.99
CA VAL A 193 8.19 2.51 12.11
C VAL A 193 9.66 2.50 12.54
N VAL A 194 9.98 1.72 13.56
CA VAL A 194 11.36 1.53 14.09
C VAL A 194 11.64 0.04 14.22
N SER A 195 12.92 -0.34 14.22
CA SER A 195 13.33 -1.72 14.52
C SER A 195 12.95 -2.06 15.96
N SER A 196 12.60 -3.31 16.23
CA SER A 196 12.35 -3.81 17.58
C SER A 196 13.63 -3.86 18.44
N ASP A 197 14.79 -3.83 17.78
CA ASP A 197 16.11 -3.90 18.42
C ASP A 197 16.74 -2.51 18.64
N ALA A 198 15.97 -1.42 18.42
CA ALA A 198 16.43 -0.03 18.50
C ALA A 198 16.12 0.59 19.86
#